data_365544c003a48708eecbc136aaf1739f
#
_entry.id   365544c003a48708eecbc136aaf1739f
#
_cell.length_a   1.000
_cell.length_b   1.000
_cell.length_c   1.000
_cell.angle_alpha   90.00
_cell.angle_beta   90.00
_cell.angle_gamma   90.00
#
_symmetry.space_group_name_H-M   'P 1'
#
loop_
_entity.id
_entity.type
_entity.pdbx_description
1 polymer ?
#
loop_
_entity_poly.entity_id
_entity_poly.type
_entity_poly.pdbx_seq_one_letter_code
_entity_poly.pdbx_strand_id
1 'polypeptide(L)'
;RMRQFNTDNRMGNRFLSFPDISTITDSDYGQVMKVSIHFDSLSQREEILNQIPAHLTFTNFLHLGGEITHSEYNKATAIQFVKDYYDEEYETVAMGDSENDLPMLEYADISVVMGNGVEKVKEKADYVTDKIDNDGLYKAFKYLKLI
;
A
#
# COMPACT_ATOMS: atom_id res chain seq x y z
N ARG A 1 -17.32 -5.66 -19.10
CA ARG A 1 -16.22 -5.29 -20.01
C ARG A 1 -15.16 -4.59 -19.19
N MET A 2 -14.12 -5.31 -18.77
CA MET A 2 -12.93 -4.66 -18.25
C MET A 2 -12.37 -3.72 -19.34
N ARG A 3 -12.35 -2.43 -19.04
CA ARG A 3 -11.60 -1.49 -19.88
C ARG A 3 -10.12 -1.75 -19.61
N GLN A 4 -9.40 -2.07 -20.68
CA GLN A 4 -7.96 -2.12 -20.67
C GLN A 4 -7.42 -0.78 -20.16
N PHE A 5 -6.79 -0.76 -18.99
CA PHE A 5 -6.02 0.40 -18.54
C PHE A 5 -4.84 0.52 -19.49
N ASN A 6 -4.89 1.50 -20.36
CA ASN A 6 -3.78 1.87 -21.19
C ASN A 6 -2.79 2.58 -20.27
N THR A 7 -1.84 1.83 -19.76
CA THR A 7 -0.79 2.33 -18.88
C THR A 7 0.07 3.32 -19.63
N ASP A 8 0.27 4.46 -19.00
CA ASP A 8 1.24 5.47 -19.38
C ASP A 8 2.55 4.78 -19.81
N ASN A 9 3.07 5.14 -20.99
CA ASN A 9 4.26 4.56 -21.63
C ASN A 9 5.57 4.63 -20.81
N ARG A 10 5.51 5.13 -19.58
CA ARG A 10 6.68 5.31 -18.70
C ARG A 10 7.20 4.04 -18.04
N MET A 11 6.41 2.98 -18.00
CA MET A 11 6.81 1.75 -17.28
C MET A 11 7.15 0.56 -18.20
N GLY A 12 7.22 0.77 -19.52
CA GLY A 12 7.51 -0.31 -20.46
C GLY A 12 6.48 -1.45 -20.39
N ASN A 13 6.30 -2.20 -21.44
CA ASN A 13 5.33 -3.27 -21.65
C ASN A 13 5.41 -4.48 -20.67
N ARG A 14 5.50 -4.24 -19.37
CA ARG A 14 5.54 -5.29 -18.34
C ARG A 14 4.20 -5.58 -17.68
N PHE A 15 3.15 -4.87 -18.05
CA PHE A 15 1.80 -5.24 -17.64
C PHE A 15 1.27 -6.29 -18.61
N LEU A 16 1.24 -7.51 -18.14
CA LEU A 16 0.42 -8.52 -18.77
C LEU A 16 -1.03 -7.99 -18.75
N SER A 17 -1.56 -7.64 -19.90
CA SER A 17 -3.01 -7.50 -20.01
C SER A 17 -3.56 -8.88 -19.70
N PHE A 18 -4.14 -9.03 -18.51
CA PHE A 18 -4.84 -10.26 -18.21
C PHE A 18 -5.93 -10.43 -19.26
N PRO A 19 -5.95 -11.55 -19.96
CA PRO A 19 -7.11 -11.95 -20.73
C PRO A 19 -8.31 -11.94 -19.79
N ASP A 20 -9.49 -11.95 -20.36
CA ASP A 20 -10.76 -12.01 -19.62
C ASP A 20 -10.63 -12.87 -18.36
N ILE A 21 -11.11 -12.36 -17.22
CA ILE A 21 -11.04 -13.05 -15.91
C ILE A 21 -11.55 -14.49 -15.97
N SER A 22 -12.42 -14.79 -16.94
CA SER A 22 -12.90 -16.14 -17.25
C SER A 22 -11.82 -17.12 -17.70
N THR A 23 -10.63 -16.64 -18.06
CA THR A 23 -9.48 -17.47 -18.46
C THR A 23 -8.51 -17.75 -17.34
N ILE A 24 -8.70 -17.17 -16.16
CA ILE A 24 -7.88 -17.43 -14.96
C ILE A 24 -8.28 -18.81 -14.42
N THR A 25 -7.29 -19.68 -14.27
CA THR A 25 -7.47 -21.03 -13.73
C THR A 25 -7.17 -21.08 -12.23
N ASP A 26 -7.60 -22.13 -11.53
CA ASP A 26 -7.31 -22.31 -10.11
C ASP A 26 -5.81 -22.29 -9.80
N SER A 27 -4.95 -22.73 -10.71
CA SER A 27 -3.50 -22.65 -10.56
C SER A 27 -2.97 -21.21 -10.63
N ASP A 28 -3.66 -20.31 -11.31
CA ASP A 28 -3.26 -18.91 -11.42
C ASP A 28 -3.62 -18.13 -10.16
N TYR A 29 -4.69 -18.48 -9.45
CA TYR A 29 -5.11 -17.83 -8.22
C TYR A 29 -4.03 -17.86 -7.13
N GLY A 30 -3.27 -18.95 -7.02
CA GLY A 30 -2.15 -19.06 -6.08
C GLY A 30 -0.99 -18.11 -6.34
N GLN A 31 -0.96 -17.45 -7.51
CA GLN A 31 0.08 -16.49 -7.90
C GLN A 31 -0.41 -15.04 -7.84
N VAL A 32 -1.70 -14.81 -7.57
CA VAL A 32 -2.26 -13.46 -7.49
C VAL A 32 -1.94 -12.86 -6.12
N MET A 33 -1.03 -11.91 -6.10
CA MET A 33 -0.62 -11.20 -4.88
C MET A 33 -1.54 -10.02 -4.56
N LYS A 34 -2.10 -9.39 -5.61
CA LYS A 34 -2.87 -8.17 -5.48
C LYS A 34 -3.80 -7.99 -6.69
N VAL A 35 -4.98 -7.46 -6.45
CA VAL A 35 -5.93 -7.08 -7.49
C VAL A 35 -6.20 -5.58 -7.39
N SER A 36 -5.87 -4.83 -8.45
CA SER A 36 -6.28 -3.43 -8.57
C SER A 36 -7.66 -3.37 -9.21
N ILE A 37 -8.56 -2.62 -8.60
CA ILE A 37 -9.95 -2.51 -9.04
C ILE A 37 -10.35 -1.05 -9.25
N HIS A 38 -11.11 -0.80 -10.30
CA HIS A 38 -11.77 0.48 -10.53
C HIS A 38 -13.27 0.27 -10.66
N PHE A 39 -14.06 1.09 -9.98
CA PHE A 39 -15.52 1.03 -9.97
C PHE A 39 -16.09 2.09 -10.90
N ASP A 40 -17.19 1.77 -11.57
CA ASP A 40 -17.90 2.71 -12.44
C ASP A 40 -18.77 3.71 -11.64
N SER A 41 -19.09 3.37 -10.39
CA SER A 41 -19.91 4.20 -9.50
C SER A 41 -19.69 3.85 -8.02
N LEU A 42 -20.08 4.74 -7.11
CA LEU A 42 -20.09 4.49 -5.67
C LEU A 42 -21.01 3.32 -5.29
N SER A 43 -22.17 3.20 -5.94
CA SER A 43 -23.08 2.09 -5.69
C SER A 43 -22.47 0.74 -6.02
N GLN A 44 -21.81 0.63 -7.17
CA GLN A 44 -21.08 -0.59 -7.55
C GLN A 44 -19.94 -0.89 -6.57
N ARG A 45 -19.23 0.16 -6.13
CA ARG A 45 -18.17 0.01 -5.11
C ARG A 45 -18.74 -0.60 -3.83
N GLU A 46 -19.80 -0.06 -3.28
CA GLU A 46 -20.44 -0.56 -2.05
C GLU A 46 -20.91 -2.00 -2.21
N GLU A 47 -21.55 -2.33 -3.32
CA GLU A 47 -22.02 -3.69 -3.62
C GLU A 47 -20.86 -4.69 -3.64
N ILE A 48 -19.76 -4.36 -4.30
CA ILE A 48 -18.60 -5.25 -4.40
C ILE A 48 -17.86 -5.36 -3.06
N LEU A 49 -17.65 -4.24 -2.35
CA LEU A 49 -16.95 -4.26 -1.05
C LEU A 49 -17.70 -5.10 0.00
N ASN A 50 -19.02 -5.10 -0.04
CA ASN A 50 -19.84 -5.95 0.86
C ASN A 50 -19.71 -7.45 0.57
N GLN A 51 -19.16 -7.84 -0.58
CA GLN A 51 -18.94 -9.22 -0.97
C GLN A 51 -17.49 -9.70 -0.78
N ILE A 52 -16.59 -8.81 -0.38
CA ILE A 52 -15.18 -9.17 -0.15
C ILE A 52 -15.09 -10.11 1.06
N PRO A 53 -14.51 -11.31 0.91
CA PRO A 53 -14.31 -12.23 2.01
C PRO A 53 -13.43 -11.63 3.12
N ALA A 54 -13.65 -12.04 4.37
CA ALA A 54 -12.95 -11.51 5.54
C ALA A 54 -11.42 -11.68 5.53
N HIS A 55 -10.90 -12.63 4.75
CA HIS A 55 -9.46 -12.82 4.58
C HIS A 55 -8.84 -11.89 3.54
N LEU A 56 -9.64 -11.02 2.92
CA LEU A 56 -9.16 -10.00 1.99
C LEU A 56 -9.45 -8.61 2.54
N THR A 57 -8.59 -7.67 2.21
CA THR A 57 -8.69 -6.27 2.59
C THR A 57 -8.70 -5.40 1.34
N PHE A 58 -9.62 -4.43 1.31
CA PHE A 58 -9.63 -3.39 0.29
C PHE A 58 -8.96 -2.13 0.83
N THR A 59 -7.94 -1.66 0.14
CA THR A 59 -7.27 -0.38 0.41
C THR A 59 -7.64 0.63 -0.67
N ASN A 60 -8.22 1.72 -0.25
CA ASN A 60 -8.64 2.81 -1.14
C ASN A 60 -7.46 3.72 -1.48
N PHE A 61 -7.23 4.03 -2.75
CA PHE A 61 -6.23 5.02 -3.17
C PHE A 61 -6.77 6.03 -4.20
N LEU A 62 -7.96 5.80 -4.73
CA LEU A 62 -8.68 6.69 -5.64
C LEU A 62 -10.14 6.76 -5.23
N HIS A 63 -10.84 7.82 -5.63
CA HIS A 63 -12.26 7.99 -5.32
C HIS A 63 -13.12 6.78 -5.73
N LEU A 64 -12.85 6.20 -6.90
CA LEU A 64 -13.52 5.00 -7.42
C LEU A 64 -12.53 3.86 -7.70
N GLY A 65 -11.46 3.75 -6.92
CA GLY A 65 -10.47 2.70 -7.15
C GLY A 65 -9.66 2.35 -5.91
N GLY A 66 -9.07 1.18 -5.94
CA GLY A 66 -8.24 0.69 -4.85
C GLY A 66 -7.64 -0.66 -5.16
N GLU A 67 -7.14 -1.30 -4.14
CA GLU A 67 -6.47 -2.60 -4.21
C GLU A 67 -7.08 -3.58 -3.23
N ILE A 68 -7.22 -4.82 -3.66
CA ILE A 68 -7.59 -5.94 -2.82
C ILE A 68 -6.34 -6.78 -2.60
N THR A 69 -6.02 -7.04 -1.34
CA THR A 69 -4.88 -7.86 -0.90
C THR A 69 -5.35 -8.85 0.17
N HIS A 70 -4.52 -9.81 0.50
CA HIS A 70 -4.77 -10.67 1.65
C HIS A 70 -4.63 -9.88 2.96
N SER A 71 -5.57 -10.06 3.90
CA SER A 71 -5.61 -9.27 5.14
C SER A 71 -4.41 -9.49 6.05
N GLU A 72 -3.79 -10.67 6.01
CA GLU A 72 -2.60 -11.02 6.79
C GLU A 72 -1.30 -10.41 6.24
N TYR A 73 -1.30 -9.97 4.97
CA TYR A 73 -0.09 -9.44 4.33
C TYR A 73 -0.20 -7.93 4.13
N ASN A 74 0.49 -7.21 4.97
CA ASN A 74 0.60 -5.75 4.91
C ASN A 74 2.04 -5.31 5.20
N LYS A 75 2.28 -4.01 5.19
CA LYS A 75 3.64 -3.46 5.39
C LYS A 75 4.18 -3.75 6.79
N ALA A 76 3.34 -3.86 7.83
CA ALA A 76 3.76 -4.21 9.18
C ALA A 76 4.21 -5.68 9.27
N THR A 77 3.42 -6.60 8.71
CA THR A 77 3.79 -8.03 8.71
C THR A 77 5.05 -8.29 7.89
N ALA A 78 5.33 -7.46 6.88
CA ALA A 78 6.58 -7.53 6.14
C ALA A 78 7.79 -7.10 7.02
N ILE A 79 7.65 -6.05 7.83
CA ILE A 79 8.69 -5.64 8.79
C ILE A 79 8.92 -6.75 9.81
N GLN A 80 7.85 -7.33 10.37
CA GLN A 80 7.96 -8.44 11.30
C GLN A 80 8.72 -9.62 10.69
N PHE A 81 8.36 -10.00 9.45
CA PHE A 81 9.04 -11.08 8.75
C PHE A 81 10.56 -10.82 8.60
N VAL A 82 10.95 -9.57 8.30
CA VAL A 82 12.37 -9.20 8.18
C VAL A 82 13.07 -9.26 9.52
N LYS A 83 12.44 -8.77 10.61
CA LYS A 83 12.99 -8.87 11.98
C LYS A 83 13.20 -10.34 12.37
N ASP A 84 12.21 -11.19 12.15
CA ASP A 84 12.29 -12.62 12.45
C ASP A 84 13.36 -13.34 11.63
N TYR A 85 13.55 -12.92 10.38
CA TYR A 85 14.55 -13.51 9.48
C TYR A 85 16.00 -13.24 9.94
N TYR A 86 16.28 -12.02 10.43
CA TYR A 86 17.62 -11.66 10.87
C TYR A 86 17.92 -12.06 12.31
N ASP A 87 16.91 -12.45 13.09
CA ASP A 87 17.03 -12.89 14.48
C ASP A 87 17.88 -11.94 15.36
N GLU A 88 17.75 -10.64 15.13
CA GLU A 88 18.44 -9.57 15.85
C GLU A 88 17.44 -8.50 16.30
N GLU A 89 17.73 -7.83 17.41
CA GLU A 89 16.95 -6.67 17.86
C GLU A 89 17.35 -5.43 17.06
N TYR A 90 16.43 -4.95 16.23
CA TYR A 90 16.57 -3.72 15.48
C TYR A 90 15.56 -2.68 15.93
N GLU A 91 16.00 -1.44 16.10
CA GLU A 91 15.10 -0.30 16.14
C GLU A 91 14.60 -0.03 14.71
N THR A 92 13.29 0.02 14.55
CA THR A 92 12.64 0.18 13.25
C THR A 92 12.13 1.59 13.06
N VAL A 93 12.42 2.16 11.91
CA VAL A 93 11.88 3.46 11.47
C VAL A 93 10.99 3.23 10.26
N ALA A 94 9.71 3.60 10.36
CA ALA A 94 8.79 3.57 9.23
C ALA A 94 8.56 4.99 8.71
N MET A 95 8.58 5.13 7.39
CA MET A 95 8.27 6.40 6.71
C MET A 95 7.15 6.18 5.69
N GLY A 96 6.12 7.02 5.74
CA GLY A 96 4.94 6.88 4.90
C GLY A 96 4.23 8.20 4.59
N ASP A 97 3.17 8.13 3.80
CA ASP A 97 2.39 9.32 3.41
C ASP A 97 0.88 9.06 3.26
N SER A 98 0.44 7.81 3.29
CA SER A 98 -0.93 7.41 2.96
C SER A 98 -1.51 6.34 3.90
N GLU A 99 -2.82 6.10 3.81
CA GLU A 99 -3.52 5.21 4.74
C GLU A 99 -3.02 3.75 4.70
N ASN A 100 -2.51 3.29 3.57
CA ASN A 100 -1.92 1.96 3.46
C ASN A 100 -0.60 1.80 4.22
N ASP A 101 0.00 2.93 4.68
CA ASP A 101 1.21 2.94 5.50
C ASP A 101 0.89 2.83 7.00
N LEU A 102 -0.35 3.10 7.41
CA LEU A 102 -0.74 3.09 8.82
C LEU A 102 -0.28 1.84 9.58
N PRO A 103 -0.46 0.61 9.05
CA PRO A 103 -0.03 -0.58 9.78
C PRO A 103 1.48 -0.60 10.08
N MET A 104 2.33 -0.17 9.14
CA MET A 104 3.78 -0.13 9.38
C MET A 104 4.18 1.04 10.28
N LEU A 105 3.51 2.19 10.18
CA LEU A 105 3.78 3.34 11.03
C LEU A 105 3.40 3.06 12.49
N GLU A 106 2.29 2.35 12.73
CA GLU A 106 1.86 1.93 14.06
C GLU A 106 2.71 0.78 14.63
N TYR A 107 3.36 -0.01 13.78
CA TYR A 107 4.19 -1.14 14.18
C TYR A 107 5.64 -0.74 14.50
N ALA A 108 6.18 0.24 13.80
CA ALA A 108 7.58 0.66 13.95
C ALA A 108 7.83 1.36 15.29
N ASP A 109 9.08 1.31 15.75
CA ASP A 109 9.51 2.00 16.98
C ASP A 109 9.49 3.53 16.81
N ILE A 110 9.72 4.00 15.58
CA ILE A 110 9.62 5.42 15.21
C ILE A 110 8.85 5.54 13.90
N SER A 111 7.81 6.36 13.91
CA SER A 111 7.00 6.66 12.74
C SER A 111 7.23 8.07 12.20
N VAL A 112 7.48 8.18 10.89
CA VAL A 112 7.68 9.45 10.20
C VAL A 112 6.66 9.58 9.07
N VAL A 113 5.97 10.70 8.99
CA VAL A 113 5.05 10.98 7.90
C VAL A 113 5.51 12.18 7.08
N MET A 114 5.44 12.04 5.76
CA MET A 114 5.81 13.09 4.83
C MET A 114 4.88 14.30 4.93
N GLY A 115 5.40 15.50 4.77
CA GLY A 115 4.62 16.75 4.84
C GLY A 115 3.51 16.87 3.79
N ASN A 116 3.61 16.14 2.68
CA ASN A 116 2.53 16.00 1.69
C ASN A 116 1.59 14.82 1.97
N GLY A 117 1.79 14.08 3.07
CA GLY A 117 0.95 12.96 3.45
C GLY A 117 -0.46 13.36 3.89
N VAL A 118 -1.33 12.36 4.02
CA VAL A 118 -2.73 12.51 4.44
C VAL A 118 -2.78 12.96 5.91
N GLU A 119 -3.62 13.96 6.25
CA GLU A 119 -3.72 14.51 7.60
C GLU A 119 -3.99 13.44 8.67
N LYS A 120 -4.93 12.54 8.42
CA LYS A 120 -5.25 11.43 9.32
C LYS A 120 -4.04 10.53 9.66
N VAL A 121 -3.08 10.44 8.74
CA VAL A 121 -1.84 9.67 8.94
C VAL A 121 -0.82 10.49 9.70
N LYS A 122 -0.72 11.81 9.43
CA LYS A 122 0.14 12.73 10.17
C LYS A 122 -0.20 12.82 11.66
N GLU A 123 -1.49 12.74 12.00
CA GLU A 123 -1.97 12.78 13.39
C GLU A 123 -1.44 11.62 14.25
N LYS A 124 -1.00 10.53 13.61
CA LYS A 124 -0.49 9.32 14.27
C LYS A 124 1.04 9.19 14.24
N ALA A 125 1.73 10.13 13.62
CA ALA A 125 3.17 10.09 13.47
C ALA A 125 3.91 10.66 14.69
N ASP A 126 5.04 10.04 15.04
CA ASP A 126 5.98 10.63 16.03
C ASP A 126 6.64 11.88 15.46
N TYR A 127 6.88 11.90 14.15
CA TYR A 127 7.47 13.04 13.47
C TYR A 127 6.86 13.26 12.07
N VAL A 128 6.48 14.50 11.78
CA VAL A 128 6.05 14.91 10.44
C VAL A 128 7.19 15.72 9.82
N THR A 129 7.78 15.19 8.75
CA THR A 129 8.84 15.86 8.02
C THR A 129 8.28 16.82 6.96
N ASP A 130 9.17 17.44 6.18
CA ASP A 130 8.78 18.29 5.06
C ASP A 130 8.19 17.48 3.89
N LYS A 131 7.66 18.20 2.90
CA LYS A 131 7.14 17.62 1.66
C LYS A 131 8.27 17.00 0.83
N ILE A 132 7.91 16.09 -0.08
CA ILE A 132 8.87 15.41 -0.95
C ILE A 132 9.66 16.39 -1.84
N ASP A 133 9.03 17.45 -2.31
CA ASP A 133 9.63 18.51 -3.13
C ASP A 133 10.48 19.52 -2.31
N ASN A 134 10.49 19.38 -0.99
CA ASN A 134 11.29 20.18 -0.06
C ASN A 134 12.26 19.30 0.76
N ASP A 135 12.85 18.30 0.13
CA ASP A 135 13.82 17.38 0.73
C ASP A 135 13.34 16.67 2.01
N GLY A 136 12.03 16.40 2.12
CA GLY A 136 11.43 15.85 3.33
C GLY A 136 12.09 14.56 3.81
N LEU A 137 12.36 13.62 2.90
CA LEU A 137 13.02 12.36 3.25
C LEU A 137 14.44 12.58 3.80
N TYR A 138 15.23 13.42 3.15
CA TYR A 138 16.57 13.77 3.62
C TYR A 138 16.56 14.44 5.00
N LYS A 139 15.62 15.35 5.22
CA LYS A 139 15.45 16.02 6.52
C LYS A 139 15.04 15.05 7.62
N ALA A 140 14.20 14.06 7.30
CA ALA A 140 13.84 12.99 8.21
C ALA A 140 15.07 12.17 8.64
N PHE A 141 15.88 11.73 7.67
CA PHE A 141 17.12 11.01 7.99
C PHE A 141 18.08 11.83 8.85
N LYS A 142 18.21 13.12 8.59
CA LYS A 142 19.02 14.02 9.43
C LYS A 142 18.46 14.17 10.84
N TYR A 143 17.15 14.37 10.96
CA TYR A 143 16.49 14.49 12.27
C TYR A 143 16.71 13.24 13.13
N LEU A 144 16.62 12.08 12.52
CA LEU A 144 16.84 10.78 13.16
C LEU A 144 18.33 10.41 13.33
N LYS A 145 19.25 11.26 12.88
CA LYS A 145 20.71 11.02 12.90
C LYS A 145 21.14 9.73 12.18
N LEU A 146 20.43 9.37 11.13
CA LEU A 146 20.78 8.24 10.28
C LEU A 146 21.83 8.61 9.23
N ILE A 147 21.99 9.93 8.96
CA ILE A 147 23.04 10.52 8.10
C ILE A 147 23.55 11.82 8.70
#